data_6dc9be86dcdc7ee0d6b1bc242fd831df
#
_entry.id   6dc9be86dcdc7ee0d6b1bc242fd831df
#
_cell.length_a   1.000
_cell.length_b   1.000
_cell.length_c   1.000
_cell.angle_alpha   90.00
_cell.angle_beta   90.00
_cell.angle_gamma   90.00
#
_symmetry.space_group_name_H-M   'P 1'
#
loop_
_entity.id
_entity.type
_entity.pdbx_description
1 polymer ?
#
loop_
_entity_poly.entity_id
_entity_poly.type
_entity_poly.pdbx_seq_one_letter_code
_entity_poly.pdbx_strand_id
1 'polypeptide(L)'
;EVQRDNPSIFRCGFVVHAGFVRGALWEIERCVEELGMQLLCLPTHYMDTIGTWRCIFDEENEPIFELASKYNLAVEVHPYDGEKFIKLENTAWRFHLIWMLAQCADAYHFLTLNGYADKFPNMRTCFAHGGQLAQINLGRRIQGFDGRPDLFEGMVHPRKSVGHKNIFFDTLVHDTGSLKLVVENQTSKQIVMGLDDPYPLGEMESESQSSYPGKILDLAMERNILTSHECDEIWEDNVIQWLCGDDEVAKADLVKRILGE
;
A
#
# COMPACT_ATOMS: atom_id res chain seq x y z
N GLU A 1 -12.94 6.95 -17.92
CA GLU A 1 -14.29 7.54 -18.08
C GLU A 1 -14.76 8.14 -16.74
N VAL A 2 -14.90 7.36 -15.67
CA VAL A 2 -15.34 7.84 -14.33
C VAL A 2 -14.52 9.03 -13.84
N GLN A 3 -13.18 8.91 -13.83
CA GLN A 3 -12.30 10.00 -13.40
C GLN A 3 -12.38 11.23 -14.32
N ARG A 4 -12.48 11.02 -15.63
CA ARG A 4 -12.61 12.13 -16.61
C ARG A 4 -13.91 12.90 -16.42
N ASP A 5 -15.00 12.17 -16.17
CA ASP A 5 -16.33 12.76 -16.06
C ASP A 5 -16.61 13.36 -14.66
N ASN A 6 -15.84 12.94 -13.64
CA ASN A 6 -15.94 13.39 -12.24
C ASN A 6 -14.56 13.68 -11.64
N PRO A 7 -13.80 14.63 -12.19
CA PRO A 7 -12.40 14.86 -11.82
C PRO A 7 -12.20 15.43 -10.41
N SER A 8 -13.24 16.00 -9.80
CA SER A 8 -13.21 16.50 -8.42
C SER A 8 -13.45 15.39 -7.37
N ILE A 9 -13.96 14.22 -7.79
CA ILE A 9 -14.37 13.15 -6.88
C ILE A 9 -13.42 11.95 -6.96
N PHE A 10 -13.04 11.54 -8.17
CA PHE A 10 -12.33 10.28 -8.39
C PHE A 10 -10.89 10.46 -8.84
N ARG A 11 -10.01 9.67 -8.24
CA ARG A 11 -8.67 9.35 -8.74
C ARG A 11 -8.62 7.84 -8.90
N CYS A 12 -8.72 7.39 -10.16
CA CYS A 12 -8.74 5.95 -10.45
C CYS A 12 -7.32 5.41 -10.52
N GLY A 13 -7.12 4.25 -9.91
CA GLY A 13 -5.93 3.43 -10.12
C GLY A 13 -6.06 2.58 -11.39
N PHE A 14 -4.92 2.15 -11.91
CA PHE A 14 -4.84 1.21 -13.02
C PHE A 14 -4.01 -0.01 -12.61
N VAL A 15 -4.29 -1.14 -13.22
CA VAL A 15 -3.66 -2.43 -12.90
C VAL A 15 -2.82 -2.89 -14.08
N VAL A 16 -1.68 -3.51 -13.81
CA VAL A 16 -0.84 -4.17 -14.81
C VAL A 16 -0.57 -5.63 -14.44
N HIS A 17 -0.27 -6.46 -15.43
CA HIS A 17 0.08 -7.85 -15.19
C HIS A 17 1.59 -8.00 -14.97
N ALA A 18 2.04 -8.13 -13.74
CA ALA A 18 3.45 -8.24 -13.36
C ALA A 18 4.18 -9.42 -14.04
N GLY A 19 3.51 -10.56 -14.22
CA GLY A 19 4.08 -11.72 -14.94
C GLY A 19 4.36 -11.49 -16.43
N PHE A 20 4.04 -10.32 -16.98
CA PHE A 20 4.34 -9.92 -18.35
C PHE A 20 4.91 -8.50 -18.37
N VAL A 21 6.14 -8.34 -17.86
CA VAL A 21 6.81 -7.07 -17.64
C VAL A 21 6.75 -6.13 -18.87
N ARG A 22 7.05 -6.64 -20.07
CA ARG A 22 6.99 -5.81 -21.30
C ARG A 22 5.61 -5.20 -21.55
N GLY A 23 4.54 -5.98 -21.33
CA GLY A 23 3.17 -5.48 -21.45
C GLY A 23 2.81 -4.51 -20.33
N ALA A 24 3.29 -4.76 -19.11
CA ALA A 24 3.12 -3.86 -17.98
C ALA A 24 3.74 -2.49 -18.24
N LEU A 25 4.97 -2.43 -18.77
CA LEU A 25 5.64 -1.17 -19.10
C LEU A 25 4.86 -0.37 -20.14
N TRP A 26 4.41 -1.03 -21.21
CA TRP A 26 3.59 -0.38 -22.24
C TRP A 26 2.26 0.17 -21.67
N GLU A 27 1.60 -0.60 -20.81
CA GLU A 27 0.33 -0.16 -20.20
C GLU A 27 0.53 0.96 -19.19
N ILE A 28 1.62 0.98 -18.44
CA ILE A 28 1.97 2.11 -17.56
C ILE A 28 2.13 3.38 -18.39
N GLU A 29 2.94 3.34 -19.44
CA GLU A 29 3.13 4.50 -20.34
C GLU A 29 1.80 4.99 -20.90
N ARG A 30 0.96 4.08 -21.41
CA ARG A 30 -0.37 4.42 -21.94
C ARG A 30 -1.28 5.06 -20.88
N CYS A 31 -1.35 4.48 -19.68
CA CYS A 31 -2.23 4.99 -18.62
C CYS A 31 -1.78 6.38 -18.14
N VAL A 32 -0.48 6.59 -18.05
CA VAL A 32 0.07 7.89 -17.61
C VAL A 32 -0.04 8.94 -18.72
N GLU A 33 0.47 8.65 -19.92
CA GLU A 33 0.60 9.64 -20.98
C GLU A 33 -0.72 9.96 -21.71
N GLU A 34 -1.55 8.94 -21.92
CA GLU A 34 -2.81 9.13 -22.65
C GLU A 34 -4.03 9.37 -21.74
N LEU A 35 -4.03 8.75 -20.53
CA LEU A 35 -5.20 8.81 -19.63
C LEU A 35 -4.96 9.72 -18.40
N GLY A 36 -3.73 10.19 -18.16
CA GLY A 36 -3.40 11.05 -17.02
C GLY A 36 -3.58 10.38 -15.66
N MET A 37 -3.40 9.06 -15.59
CA MET A 37 -3.54 8.29 -14.35
C MET A 37 -2.22 8.32 -13.57
N GLN A 38 -2.30 8.40 -12.23
CA GLN A 38 -1.13 8.58 -11.37
C GLN A 38 -1.04 7.51 -10.26
N LEU A 39 -2.01 6.59 -10.19
CA LEU A 39 -2.06 5.53 -9.19
C LEU A 39 -1.95 4.16 -9.88
N LEU A 40 -0.85 3.46 -9.62
CA LEU A 40 -0.61 2.09 -10.07
C LEU A 40 -1.01 1.11 -8.97
N CYS A 41 -1.95 0.20 -9.26
CA CYS A 41 -2.35 -0.86 -8.34
C CYS A 41 -1.62 -2.16 -8.70
N LEU A 42 -0.90 -2.74 -7.75
CA LEU A 42 -0.14 -3.97 -7.92
C LEU A 42 -0.61 -5.05 -6.94
N PRO A 43 -0.61 -6.33 -7.35
CA PRO A 43 -0.81 -7.42 -6.41
C PRO A 43 0.42 -7.60 -5.52
N THR A 44 0.25 -8.12 -4.31
CA THR A 44 1.40 -8.55 -3.48
C THR A 44 2.19 -9.67 -4.14
N HIS A 45 1.49 -10.54 -4.87
CA HIS A 45 2.05 -11.69 -5.56
C HIS A 45 1.34 -11.93 -6.88
N TYR A 46 2.01 -12.63 -7.78
CA TYR A 46 1.48 -12.99 -9.09
C TYR A 46 1.96 -14.36 -9.53
N MET A 47 1.28 -14.95 -10.50
CA MET A 47 1.73 -16.16 -11.18
C MET A 47 2.56 -15.77 -12.39
N ASP A 48 3.80 -16.27 -12.45
CA ASP A 48 4.63 -16.08 -13.64
C ASP A 48 4.18 -16.96 -14.84
N THR A 49 4.80 -16.77 -15.98
CA THR A 49 4.42 -17.47 -17.24
C THR A 49 4.67 -18.98 -17.21
N ILE A 50 5.45 -19.47 -16.25
CA ILE A 50 5.73 -20.91 -16.08
C ILE A 50 4.96 -21.52 -14.91
N GLY A 51 4.07 -20.75 -14.27
CA GLY A 51 3.21 -21.22 -13.20
C GLY A 51 3.86 -21.20 -11.81
N THR A 52 4.88 -20.38 -11.59
CA THR A 52 5.49 -20.15 -10.27
C THR A 52 4.86 -18.94 -9.59
N TRP A 53 4.53 -19.08 -8.32
CA TRP A 53 4.04 -18.01 -7.48
C TRP A 53 5.19 -17.12 -7.03
N ARG A 54 5.14 -15.82 -7.36
CA ARG A 54 6.21 -14.85 -7.14
C ARG A 54 5.74 -13.65 -6.35
N CYS A 55 6.63 -13.08 -5.54
CA CYS A 55 6.41 -11.77 -4.93
C CYS A 55 6.49 -10.66 -5.98
N ILE A 56 5.67 -9.61 -5.83
CA ILE A 56 5.71 -8.45 -6.74
C ILE A 56 7.09 -7.76 -6.72
N PHE A 57 7.77 -7.75 -5.56
CA PHE A 57 9.07 -7.11 -5.37
C PHE A 57 10.27 -8.02 -5.67
N ASP A 58 10.07 -9.08 -6.44
CA ASP A 58 11.18 -9.84 -7.05
C ASP A 58 11.92 -8.96 -8.08
N GLU A 59 13.22 -9.18 -8.24
CA GLU A 59 14.11 -8.40 -9.13
C GLU A 59 13.62 -8.33 -10.59
N GLU A 60 12.92 -9.36 -11.05
CA GLU A 60 12.37 -9.40 -12.41
C GLU A 60 11.40 -8.25 -12.72
N ASN A 61 10.79 -7.66 -11.68
CA ASN A 61 9.84 -6.55 -11.78
C ASN A 61 10.48 -5.16 -11.60
N GLU A 62 11.78 -5.07 -11.36
CA GLU A 62 12.47 -3.78 -11.21
C GLU A 62 12.17 -2.78 -12.34
N PRO A 63 12.08 -3.18 -13.63
CA PRO A 63 11.71 -2.25 -14.69
C PRO A 63 10.35 -1.56 -14.48
N ILE A 64 9.39 -2.23 -13.82
CA ILE A 64 8.09 -1.64 -13.46
C ILE A 64 8.30 -0.53 -12.42
N PHE A 65 9.12 -0.77 -11.41
CA PHE A 65 9.40 0.20 -10.34
C PHE A 65 10.24 1.38 -10.83
N GLU A 66 11.19 1.12 -11.72
CA GLU A 66 11.97 2.16 -12.39
C GLU A 66 11.05 3.11 -13.19
N LEU A 67 10.11 2.55 -13.95
CA LEU A 67 9.14 3.33 -14.70
C LEU A 67 8.14 4.05 -13.79
N ALA A 68 7.68 3.42 -12.71
CA ALA A 68 6.83 4.05 -11.71
C ALA A 68 7.54 5.24 -11.04
N SER A 69 8.83 5.09 -10.70
CA SER A 69 9.65 6.18 -10.16
C SER A 69 9.89 7.30 -11.19
N LYS A 70 10.12 6.96 -12.46
CA LYS A 70 10.27 7.93 -13.55
C LYS A 70 9.03 8.81 -13.70
N TYR A 71 7.84 8.22 -13.60
CA TYR A 71 6.56 8.92 -13.71
C TYR A 71 6.03 9.47 -12.38
N ASN A 72 6.80 9.40 -11.30
CA ASN A 72 6.39 9.88 -9.97
C ASN A 72 5.06 9.26 -9.49
N LEU A 73 4.89 7.94 -9.65
CA LEU A 73 3.64 7.28 -9.34
C LEU A 73 3.47 6.96 -7.85
N ALA A 74 2.25 7.11 -7.38
CA ALA A 74 1.75 6.39 -6.22
C ALA A 74 1.51 4.93 -6.61
N VAL A 75 1.86 4.01 -5.70
CA VAL A 75 1.68 2.57 -5.88
C VAL A 75 0.88 2.02 -4.72
N GLU A 76 -0.24 1.39 -5.00
CA GLU A 76 -0.99 0.59 -4.03
C GLU A 76 -0.60 -0.87 -4.18
N VAL A 77 -0.32 -1.54 -3.06
CA VAL A 77 0.00 -2.97 -3.02
C VAL A 77 -1.08 -3.69 -2.22
N HIS A 78 -1.91 -4.44 -2.91
CA HIS A 78 -3.05 -5.14 -2.34
C HIS A 78 -2.93 -6.66 -2.57
N PRO A 79 -3.26 -7.52 -1.58
CA PRO A 79 -3.31 -8.96 -1.79
C PRO A 79 -4.52 -9.33 -2.64
N TYR A 80 -4.28 -10.11 -3.69
CA TYR A 80 -5.34 -10.66 -4.52
C TYR A 80 -5.41 -12.19 -4.41
N ASP A 81 -6.36 -12.77 -5.11
CA ASP A 81 -6.72 -14.18 -5.15
C ASP A 81 -5.51 -15.14 -5.27
N GLY A 82 -4.91 -15.48 -4.14
CA GLY A 82 -3.82 -16.46 -4.03
C GLY A 82 -4.29 -17.86 -3.60
N GLU A 83 -5.58 -18.06 -3.35
CA GLU A 83 -6.13 -19.33 -2.83
C GLU A 83 -5.75 -20.55 -3.68
N LYS A 84 -5.80 -20.38 -5.00
CA LYS A 84 -5.48 -21.46 -5.97
C LYS A 84 -4.02 -21.88 -5.90
N PHE A 85 -3.14 -20.98 -5.45
CA PHE A 85 -1.70 -21.19 -5.49
C PHE A 85 -1.16 -21.75 -4.19
N ILE A 86 -1.70 -21.30 -3.06
CA ILE A 86 -1.29 -21.80 -1.74
C ILE A 86 -1.98 -23.11 -1.37
N LYS A 87 -2.91 -23.61 -2.21
CA LYS A 87 -3.63 -24.88 -2.04
C LYS A 87 -4.28 -25.06 -0.65
N LEU A 88 -4.74 -23.98 -0.09
CA LEU A 88 -5.43 -24.00 1.20
C LEU A 88 -6.93 -24.04 0.97
N GLU A 89 -7.60 -24.89 1.76
CA GLU A 89 -9.06 -24.82 1.84
C GLU A 89 -9.46 -23.47 2.45
N ASN A 90 -10.33 -22.71 1.79
CA ASN A 90 -10.85 -21.44 2.29
C ASN A 90 -11.98 -21.63 3.31
N THR A 91 -11.83 -22.62 4.18
CA THR A 91 -12.79 -22.88 5.28
C THR A 91 -12.72 -21.73 6.27
N ALA A 92 -13.89 -21.26 6.75
CA ALA A 92 -13.99 -20.16 7.69
C ALA A 92 -13.28 -18.88 7.23
N TRP A 93 -13.32 -18.62 5.93
CA TRP A 93 -12.78 -17.40 5.31
C TRP A 93 -11.27 -17.16 5.55
N ARG A 94 -10.53 -18.27 5.76
CA ARG A 94 -9.10 -18.26 6.12
C ARG A 94 -8.24 -17.39 5.22
N PHE A 95 -8.55 -17.36 3.92
CA PHE A 95 -7.78 -16.59 2.97
C PHE A 95 -7.82 -15.10 3.32
N HIS A 96 -9.00 -14.53 3.45
CA HIS A 96 -9.20 -13.11 3.75
C HIS A 96 -8.72 -12.74 5.17
N LEU A 97 -9.03 -13.60 6.16
CA LEU A 97 -8.75 -13.25 7.56
C LEU A 97 -7.30 -13.44 7.97
N ILE A 98 -6.52 -14.27 7.27
CA ILE A 98 -5.14 -14.63 7.65
C ILE A 98 -4.14 -14.40 6.52
N TRP A 99 -4.42 -15.00 5.34
CA TRP A 99 -3.39 -15.08 4.30
C TRP A 99 -3.21 -13.78 3.52
N MET A 100 -4.23 -12.97 3.35
CA MET A 100 -4.08 -11.64 2.75
C MET A 100 -3.11 -10.78 3.55
N LEU A 101 -3.21 -10.80 4.89
CA LEU A 101 -2.28 -10.09 5.76
C LEU A 101 -0.85 -10.63 5.67
N ALA A 102 -0.70 -11.96 5.55
CA ALA A 102 0.60 -12.60 5.37
C ALA A 102 1.25 -12.21 4.04
N GLN A 103 0.48 -12.12 2.96
CA GLN A 103 0.96 -11.68 1.65
C GLN A 103 1.43 -10.22 1.67
N CYS A 104 0.71 -9.32 2.34
CA CYS A 104 1.17 -7.94 2.54
C CYS A 104 2.50 -7.90 3.30
N ALA A 105 2.62 -8.70 4.36
CA ALA A 105 3.85 -8.75 5.16
C ALA A 105 5.05 -9.29 4.37
N ASP A 106 4.82 -10.28 3.50
CA ASP A 106 5.86 -10.84 2.64
C ASP A 106 6.31 -9.83 1.58
N ALA A 107 5.36 -9.18 0.89
CA ALA A 107 5.66 -8.13 -0.08
C ALA A 107 6.42 -6.96 0.56
N TYR A 108 6.00 -6.49 1.75
CA TYR A 108 6.72 -5.47 2.50
C TYR A 108 8.13 -5.91 2.90
N HIS A 109 8.30 -7.18 3.26
CA HIS A 109 9.61 -7.74 3.58
C HIS A 109 10.58 -7.62 2.39
N PHE A 110 10.17 -8.03 1.20
CA PHE A 110 10.98 -7.94 -0.02
C PHE A 110 11.26 -6.49 -0.43
N LEU A 111 10.25 -5.62 -0.44
CA LEU A 111 10.45 -4.19 -0.72
C LEU A 111 11.55 -3.59 0.17
N THR A 112 11.51 -3.91 1.47
CA THR A 112 12.44 -3.35 2.44
C THR A 112 13.83 -3.94 2.36
N LEU A 113 13.97 -5.25 2.16
CA LEU A 113 15.27 -5.92 2.03
C LEU A 113 16.00 -5.50 0.75
N ASN A 114 15.27 -5.34 -0.35
CA ASN A 114 15.83 -4.90 -1.63
C ASN A 114 16.13 -3.39 -1.65
N GLY A 115 15.69 -2.65 -0.62
CA GLY A 115 15.93 -1.20 -0.52
C GLY A 115 15.21 -0.40 -1.61
N TYR A 116 14.07 -0.89 -2.11
CA TYR A 116 13.39 -0.28 -3.27
C TYR A 116 12.81 1.11 -2.98
N ALA A 117 12.52 1.42 -1.73
CA ALA A 117 12.09 2.77 -1.35
C ALA A 117 13.17 3.84 -1.55
N ASP A 118 14.45 3.47 -1.37
CA ASP A 118 15.60 4.34 -1.66
C ASP A 118 16.03 4.25 -3.14
N LYS A 119 15.99 3.04 -3.71
CA LYS A 119 16.40 2.78 -5.10
C LYS A 119 15.48 3.48 -6.11
N PHE A 120 14.19 3.59 -5.79
CA PHE A 120 13.15 4.21 -6.62
C PHE A 120 12.49 5.39 -5.88
N PRO A 121 13.21 6.51 -5.69
CA PRO A 121 12.86 7.54 -4.71
C PRO A 121 11.59 8.34 -5.03
N ASN A 122 11.05 8.26 -6.23
CA ASN A 122 9.79 8.91 -6.61
C ASN A 122 8.61 7.92 -6.71
N MET A 123 8.84 6.64 -6.42
CA MET A 123 7.79 5.65 -6.25
C MET A 123 7.36 5.62 -4.78
N ARG A 124 6.09 5.85 -4.52
CA ARG A 124 5.54 5.85 -3.16
C ARG A 124 4.57 4.69 -3.00
N THR A 125 4.93 3.74 -2.15
CA THR A 125 4.21 2.47 -2.00
C THR A 125 3.32 2.50 -0.77
N CYS A 126 2.01 2.27 -0.93
CA CYS A 126 1.06 2.06 0.15
C CYS A 126 0.67 0.58 0.24
N PHE A 127 0.75 0.01 1.43
CA PHE A 127 0.34 -1.35 1.71
C PHE A 127 -1.06 -1.39 2.30
N ALA A 128 -1.92 -2.17 1.70
CA ALA A 128 -3.29 -2.40 2.17
C ALA A 128 -3.34 -3.05 3.57
N HIS A 129 -4.46 -2.87 4.25
CA HIS A 129 -4.76 -3.45 5.55
C HIS A 129 -3.76 -3.08 6.65
N GLY A 130 -3.24 -1.83 6.61
CA GLY A 130 -2.22 -1.32 7.53
C GLY A 130 -0.91 -2.09 7.53
N GLY A 131 -0.74 -3.04 6.61
CA GLY A 131 0.36 -3.99 6.66
C GLY A 131 0.44 -4.72 8.01
N GLN A 132 -0.71 -5.02 8.66
CA GLN A 132 -0.81 -5.47 10.06
C GLN A 132 0.23 -6.52 10.45
N LEU A 133 0.35 -7.59 9.67
CA LEU A 133 1.28 -8.67 10.00
C LEU A 133 2.75 -8.25 9.84
N ALA A 134 3.04 -7.30 8.96
CA ALA A 134 4.37 -6.70 8.82
C ALA A 134 4.74 -5.88 10.06
N GLN A 135 3.76 -5.22 10.68
CA GLN A 135 4.00 -4.43 11.88
C GLN A 135 4.30 -5.32 13.09
N ILE A 136 3.49 -6.35 13.31
CA ILE A 136 3.66 -7.24 14.47
C ILE A 136 4.95 -8.07 14.39
N ASN A 137 5.43 -8.39 13.19
CA ASN A 137 6.65 -9.20 13.03
C ASN A 137 7.94 -8.38 12.85
N LEU A 138 7.89 -7.06 12.93
CA LEU A 138 9.06 -6.19 12.72
C LEU A 138 10.24 -6.58 13.62
N GLY A 139 10.01 -6.80 14.90
CA GLY A 139 11.04 -7.23 15.84
C GLY A 139 11.68 -8.58 15.47
N ARG A 140 10.87 -9.53 14.97
CA ARG A 140 11.37 -10.83 14.47
C ARG A 140 12.23 -10.68 13.23
N ARG A 141 11.84 -9.80 12.30
CA ARG A 141 12.63 -9.51 11.07
C ARG A 141 13.98 -8.88 11.40
N ILE A 142 14.00 -7.93 12.34
CA ILE A 142 15.24 -7.30 12.83
C ILE A 142 16.16 -8.36 13.47
N GLN A 143 15.62 -9.14 14.41
CA GLN A 143 16.38 -10.19 15.08
C GLN A 143 16.91 -11.26 14.12
N GLY A 144 16.11 -11.61 13.09
CA GLY A 144 16.53 -12.55 12.05
C GLY A 144 17.70 -12.01 11.23
N PHE A 145 17.63 -10.75 10.82
CA PHE A 145 18.66 -10.06 10.05
C PHE A 145 20.00 -10.00 10.85
N ASP A 146 19.93 -9.61 12.12
CA ASP A 146 21.10 -9.51 12.99
C ASP A 146 21.68 -10.89 13.36
N GLY A 147 20.81 -11.90 13.54
CA GLY A 147 21.20 -13.26 13.95
C GLY A 147 21.73 -14.15 12.82
N ARG A 148 21.41 -13.85 11.58
CA ARG A 148 21.81 -14.63 10.40
C ARG A 148 22.25 -13.72 9.24
N PRO A 149 23.27 -12.86 9.44
CA PRO A 149 23.73 -11.92 8.40
C PRO A 149 24.20 -12.63 7.11
N ASP A 150 24.59 -13.87 7.21
CA ASP A 150 24.95 -14.73 6.08
C ASP A 150 23.81 -14.95 5.07
N LEU A 151 22.56 -14.82 5.50
CA LEU A 151 21.37 -14.95 4.63
C LEU A 151 20.92 -13.62 3.99
N PHE A 152 21.50 -12.51 4.41
CA PHE A 152 21.07 -11.15 4.02
C PHE A 152 22.20 -10.33 3.40
N GLU A 153 23.20 -11.01 2.81
CA GLU A 153 24.31 -10.33 2.15
C GLU A 153 23.81 -9.44 1.00
N GLY A 154 24.21 -8.17 1.01
CA GLY A 154 23.78 -7.18 0.03
C GLY A 154 22.39 -6.58 0.28
N MET A 155 21.63 -7.07 1.27
CA MET A 155 20.27 -6.59 1.58
C MET A 155 20.28 -5.44 2.59
N VAL A 156 19.18 -4.69 2.62
CA VAL A 156 18.99 -3.54 3.49
C VAL A 156 18.39 -3.97 4.82
N HIS A 157 18.97 -3.47 5.92
CA HIS A 157 18.49 -3.77 7.27
C HIS A 157 17.05 -3.27 7.49
N PRO A 158 16.12 -4.09 8.06
CA PRO A 158 14.70 -3.73 8.20
C PRO A 158 14.40 -2.42 8.95
N ARG A 159 15.28 -1.98 9.86
CA ARG A 159 15.12 -0.68 10.56
C ARG A 159 15.14 0.53 9.64
N LYS A 160 15.77 0.45 8.47
CA LYS A 160 15.85 1.57 7.54
C LYS A 160 14.52 1.89 6.84
N SER A 161 13.59 0.94 6.86
CA SER A 161 12.25 1.12 6.28
C SER A 161 11.24 1.67 7.27
N VAL A 162 11.58 1.73 8.56
CA VAL A 162 10.70 2.25 9.62
C VAL A 162 10.53 3.76 9.45
N GLY A 163 9.29 4.20 9.28
CA GLY A 163 8.97 5.62 9.02
C GLY A 163 9.55 6.18 7.73
N HIS A 164 9.83 5.32 6.75
CA HIS A 164 10.40 5.78 5.48
C HIS A 164 9.37 6.59 4.68
N LYS A 165 9.75 7.79 4.21
CA LYS A 165 8.85 8.77 3.57
C LYS A 165 8.11 8.27 2.32
N ASN A 166 8.60 7.22 1.67
CA ASN A 166 8.00 6.63 0.47
C ASN A 166 7.23 5.33 0.75
N ILE A 167 7.03 4.97 2.02
CA ILE A 167 6.27 3.78 2.42
C ILE A 167 5.08 4.22 3.25
N PHE A 168 3.89 3.88 2.80
CA PHE A 168 2.62 4.23 3.41
C PHE A 168 1.82 2.97 3.76
N PHE A 169 0.85 3.13 4.64
CA PHE A 169 -0.08 2.09 5.07
C PHE A 169 -1.47 2.69 5.20
N ASP A 170 -2.50 1.92 4.87
CA ASP A 170 -3.86 2.40 5.08
C ASP A 170 -4.35 2.20 6.53
N THR A 171 -5.51 2.76 6.83
CA THR A 171 -6.14 2.68 8.16
C THR A 171 -6.99 1.43 8.36
N LEU A 172 -7.13 0.54 7.38
CA LEU A 172 -8.03 -0.60 7.46
C LEU A 172 -7.47 -1.74 8.34
N VAL A 173 -7.43 -1.54 9.62
CA VAL A 173 -6.84 -2.45 10.61
C VAL A 173 -7.84 -3.02 11.62
N HIS A 174 -9.12 -2.58 11.60
CA HIS A 174 -10.29 -3.07 12.33
C HIS A 174 -10.27 -2.88 13.86
N ASP A 175 -9.11 -2.55 14.47
CA ASP A 175 -9.01 -2.27 15.90
C ASP A 175 -7.90 -1.26 16.21
N THR A 176 -8.08 -0.53 17.31
CA THR A 176 -7.16 0.53 17.72
C THR A 176 -5.82 0.02 18.25
N GLY A 177 -5.72 -1.23 18.67
CA GLY A 177 -4.45 -1.85 19.06
C GLY A 177 -3.55 -2.07 17.85
N SER A 178 -4.13 -2.55 16.75
CA SER A 178 -3.44 -2.69 15.45
C SER A 178 -3.04 -1.32 14.91
N LEU A 179 -3.94 -0.31 14.92
CA LEU A 179 -3.60 1.04 14.46
C LEU A 179 -2.46 1.65 15.29
N LYS A 180 -2.51 1.50 16.62
CA LYS A 180 -1.44 1.95 17.50
C LYS A 180 -0.08 1.38 17.11
N LEU A 181 -0.03 0.09 16.78
CA LEU A 181 1.20 -0.57 16.35
C LEU A 181 1.72 -0.01 15.01
N VAL A 182 0.82 0.30 14.06
CA VAL A 182 1.20 0.98 12.81
C VAL A 182 1.80 2.36 13.11
N VAL A 183 1.14 3.17 13.94
CA VAL A 183 1.62 4.51 14.34
C VAL A 183 2.97 4.44 15.04
N GLU A 184 3.15 3.52 16.00
CA GLU A 184 4.40 3.35 16.74
C GLU A 184 5.57 2.91 15.86
N ASN A 185 5.32 2.08 14.86
CA ASN A 185 6.35 1.59 13.95
C ASN A 185 6.63 2.56 12.80
N GLN A 186 5.61 3.27 12.28
CA GLN A 186 5.73 3.99 11.00
C GLN A 186 5.53 5.50 11.10
N THR A 187 5.01 6.03 12.18
CA THR A 187 4.50 7.39 12.38
C THR A 187 3.16 7.68 11.69
N SER A 188 2.40 8.65 12.21
CA SER A 188 1.12 9.06 11.63
C SER A 188 1.24 9.58 10.19
N LYS A 189 2.39 10.14 9.81
CA LYS A 189 2.64 10.71 8.47
C LYS A 189 2.72 9.68 7.33
N GLN A 190 2.94 8.42 7.66
CA GLN A 190 2.96 7.31 6.70
C GLN A 190 1.64 6.53 6.68
N ILE A 191 0.58 7.09 7.27
CA ILE A 191 -0.74 6.47 7.28
C ILE A 191 -1.69 7.29 6.40
N VAL A 192 -2.45 6.62 5.56
CA VAL A 192 -3.47 7.20 4.69
C VAL A 192 -4.82 6.58 4.99
N MET A 193 -5.90 7.30 4.75
CA MET A 193 -7.24 6.74 4.91
C MET A 193 -7.52 5.66 3.86
N GLY A 194 -7.98 4.49 4.32
CA GLY A 194 -8.41 3.38 3.47
C GLY A 194 -9.67 2.73 4.02
N LEU A 195 -10.61 2.37 3.14
CA LEU A 195 -11.93 1.87 3.51
C LEU A 195 -12.22 0.45 3.04
N ASP A 196 -11.54 -0.03 2.01
CA ASP A 196 -11.81 -1.32 1.34
C ASP A 196 -13.28 -1.46 0.88
N ASP A 197 -13.92 -0.33 0.52
CA ASP A 197 -15.29 -0.29 -0.02
C ASP A 197 -15.32 -0.89 -1.44
N PRO A 198 -16.24 -1.78 -1.81
CA PRO A 198 -17.46 -2.22 -1.09
C PRO A 198 -17.34 -3.62 -0.43
N TYR A 199 -16.19 -4.02 -0.01
CA TYR A 199 -15.96 -5.38 0.51
C TYR A 199 -16.48 -5.55 1.96
N PRO A 200 -16.87 -6.79 2.36
CA PRO A 200 -17.44 -7.04 3.68
C PRO A 200 -16.53 -6.77 4.87
N LEU A 201 -15.20 -6.65 4.65
CA LEU A 201 -14.24 -6.22 5.66
C LEU A 201 -13.97 -4.71 5.61
N GLY A 202 -14.61 -3.98 4.70
CA GLY A 202 -14.47 -2.53 4.59
C GLY A 202 -15.03 -1.78 5.81
N GLU A 203 -14.50 -0.60 6.06
CA GLU A 203 -15.00 0.32 7.07
C GLU A 203 -16.14 1.17 6.49
N MET A 204 -17.35 0.59 6.42
CA MET A 204 -18.50 1.17 5.76
C MET A 204 -19.72 1.14 6.68
N GLU A 205 -20.69 1.99 6.40
CA GLU A 205 -22.01 1.90 7.02
C GLU A 205 -22.76 0.68 6.50
N SER A 206 -23.22 -0.19 7.40
CA SER A 206 -24.03 -1.34 7.04
C SER A 206 -25.08 -1.64 8.13
N GLU A 207 -26.19 -2.27 7.73
CA GLU A 207 -27.25 -2.70 8.67
C GLU A 207 -26.75 -3.75 9.69
N SER A 208 -25.73 -4.54 9.34
CA SER A 208 -25.19 -5.62 10.16
C SER A 208 -24.00 -5.21 11.03
N GLN A 209 -23.37 -4.06 10.73
CA GLN A 209 -22.19 -3.58 11.43
C GLN A 209 -22.39 -2.12 11.80
N SER A 210 -22.17 -1.78 13.07
CA SER A 210 -22.08 -0.39 13.51
C SER A 210 -20.72 0.18 13.12
N SER A 211 -20.52 0.42 11.82
CA SER A 211 -19.31 1.00 11.25
C SER A 211 -19.68 2.18 10.35
N TYR A 212 -18.73 3.06 10.13
CA TYR A 212 -18.84 4.21 9.21
C TYR A 212 -17.40 4.59 8.79
N PRO A 213 -17.20 5.24 7.63
CA PRO A 213 -15.89 5.71 7.20
C PRO A 213 -15.21 6.59 8.26
N GLY A 214 -13.99 6.22 8.68
CA GLY A 214 -13.22 6.96 9.70
C GLY A 214 -13.50 6.57 11.15
N LYS A 215 -14.37 5.62 11.42
CA LYS A 215 -14.63 5.15 12.78
C LYS A 215 -13.37 4.76 13.55
N ILE A 216 -12.41 4.15 12.88
CA ILE A 216 -11.14 3.75 13.52
C ILE A 216 -10.33 4.97 14.00
N LEU A 217 -10.39 6.09 13.29
CA LEU A 217 -9.72 7.33 13.68
C LEU A 217 -10.41 7.99 14.88
N ASP A 218 -11.75 8.03 14.89
CA ASP A 218 -12.51 8.52 16.06
C ASP A 218 -12.17 7.72 17.32
N LEU A 219 -12.16 6.38 17.21
CA LEU A 219 -11.76 5.51 18.33
C LEU A 219 -10.30 5.70 18.75
N ALA A 220 -9.41 6.01 17.82
CA ALA A 220 -8.00 6.29 18.11
C ALA A 220 -7.83 7.63 18.86
N MET A 221 -8.60 8.66 18.51
CA MET A 221 -8.65 9.92 19.25
C MET A 221 -9.18 9.73 20.67
N GLU A 222 -10.29 9.02 20.84
CA GLU A 222 -10.87 8.71 22.15
C GLU A 222 -9.86 8.00 23.08
N ARG A 223 -8.98 7.18 22.50
CA ARG A 223 -7.96 6.42 23.23
C ARG A 223 -6.60 7.13 23.33
N ASN A 224 -6.50 8.37 22.84
CA ASN A 224 -5.26 9.14 22.79
C ASN A 224 -4.11 8.45 22.06
N ILE A 225 -4.42 7.71 20.99
CA ILE A 225 -3.44 7.10 20.07
C ILE A 225 -3.04 8.12 19.01
N LEU A 226 -4.00 8.89 18.52
CA LEU A 226 -3.82 9.98 17.55
C LEU A 226 -4.45 11.26 18.12
N THR A 227 -3.88 12.39 17.73
CA THR A 227 -4.48 13.71 17.94
C THR A 227 -5.47 14.02 16.82
N SER A 228 -6.37 15.01 17.03
CA SER A 228 -7.27 15.49 15.96
C SER A 228 -6.49 15.94 14.71
N HIS A 229 -5.38 16.66 14.92
CA HIS A 229 -4.54 17.10 13.81
C HIS A 229 -3.95 15.93 12.99
N GLU A 230 -3.47 14.89 13.64
CA GLU A 230 -2.97 13.68 12.95
C GLU A 230 -4.08 12.95 12.20
N CYS A 231 -5.31 12.94 12.72
CA CYS A 231 -6.46 12.38 12.00
C CYS A 231 -6.80 13.20 10.75
N ASP A 232 -6.77 14.53 10.83
CA ASP A 232 -6.97 15.41 9.68
C ASP A 232 -5.87 15.19 8.62
N GLU A 233 -4.60 15.09 9.04
CA GLU A 233 -3.48 14.73 8.14
C GLU A 233 -3.70 13.37 7.44
N ILE A 234 -4.19 12.34 8.15
CA ILE A 234 -4.47 11.01 7.59
C ILE A 234 -5.59 11.06 6.55
N TRP A 235 -6.63 11.88 6.79
CA TRP A 235 -7.72 12.08 5.86
C TRP A 235 -7.31 12.79 4.57
N GLU A 236 -6.44 13.78 4.64
CA GLU A 236 -6.17 14.73 3.56
C GLU A 236 -4.70 14.78 3.16
N ASP A 237 -3.83 15.33 4.01
CA ASP A 237 -2.46 15.70 3.65
C ASP A 237 -1.60 14.50 3.27
N ASN A 238 -1.72 13.39 4.01
CA ASN A 238 -0.93 12.19 3.76
C ASN A 238 -1.34 11.52 2.45
N VAL A 239 -2.63 11.55 2.09
CA VAL A 239 -3.13 11.03 0.80
C VAL A 239 -2.57 11.88 -0.35
N ILE A 240 -2.59 13.20 -0.21
CA ILE A 240 -1.99 14.13 -1.20
C ILE A 240 -0.48 13.87 -1.30
N GLN A 241 0.22 13.70 -0.17
CA GLN A 241 1.64 13.37 -0.15
C GLN A 241 1.94 12.03 -0.80
N TRP A 242 1.12 11.00 -0.55
CA TRP A 242 1.26 9.70 -1.21
C TRP A 242 1.04 9.80 -2.72
N LEU A 243 0.00 10.52 -3.16
CA LEU A 243 -0.34 10.64 -4.58
C LEU A 243 0.66 11.50 -5.37
N CYS A 244 1.17 12.58 -4.78
CA CYS A 244 1.96 13.59 -5.50
C CYS A 244 3.46 13.62 -5.11
N GLY A 245 3.82 13.07 -3.94
CA GLY A 245 5.19 13.15 -3.43
C GLY A 245 5.61 14.58 -3.11
N ASP A 246 6.84 14.93 -3.46
CA ASP A 246 7.40 16.26 -3.25
C ASP A 246 7.12 17.23 -4.44
N ASP A 247 6.21 16.86 -5.36
CA ASP A 247 5.82 17.68 -6.51
C ASP A 247 4.73 18.70 -6.12
N GLU A 248 5.15 19.90 -5.76
CA GLU A 248 4.25 20.98 -5.33
C GLU A 248 3.28 21.45 -6.43
N VAL A 249 3.64 21.27 -7.71
CA VAL A 249 2.74 21.60 -8.83
C VAL A 249 1.63 20.56 -8.91
N ALA A 250 1.97 19.27 -8.83
CA ALA A 250 1.01 18.19 -8.81
C ALA A 250 0.05 18.28 -7.60
N LYS A 251 0.58 18.62 -6.42
CA LYS A 251 -0.25 18.84 -5.21
C LYS A 251 -1.24 19.98 -5.43
N ALA A 252 -0.76 21.13 -5.89
CA ALA A 252 -1.61 22.29 -6.13
C ALA A 252 -2.70 22.00 -7.19
N ASP A 253 -2.36 21.27 -8.26
CA ASP A 253 -3.34 20.87 -9.29
C ASP A 253 -4.36 19.87 -8.72
N LEU A 254 -3.93 18.90 -7.91
CA LEU A 254 -4.83 17.96 -7.24
C LEU A 254 -5.82 18.68 -6.33
N VAL A 255 -5.34 19.58 -5.47
CA VAL A 255 -6.19 20.36 -4.55
C VAL A 255 -7.20 21.23 -5.30
N LYS A 256 -6.77 21.95 -6.36
CA LYS A 256 -7.69 22.72 -7.20
C LYS A 256 -8.81 21.86 -7.79
N ARG A 257 -8.47 20.68 -8.31
CA ARG A 257 -9.47 19.76 -8.87
C ARG A 257 -10.45 19.25 -7.82
N ILE A 258 -9.97 18.97 -6.58
CA ILE A 258 -10.84 18.56 -5.47
C ILE A 258 -11.81 19.70 -5.12
N LEU A 259 -11.34 20.94 -5.12
CA LEU A 259 -12.14 22.12 -4.81
C LEU A 259 -13.06 22.56 -6.00
N GLY A 260 -12.88 21.98 -7.18
CA GLY A 260 -13.67 22.33 -8.37
C GLY A 260 -13.26 23.68 -9.02
N GLU A 261 -11.99 24.07 -8.82
CA GLU A 261 -11.40 25.31 -9.35
C GLU A 261 -10.71 25.14 -10.71
#